data_4b6bff7c0b3f1bed7db4211493488f72
#
_entry.id   4b6bff7c0b3f1bed7db4211493488f72
#
_cell.length_a   1.000
_cell.length_b   1.000
_cell.length_c   1.000
_cell.angle_alpha   90.00
_cell.angle_beta   90.00
_cell.angle_gamma   90.00
#
_symmetry.space_group_name_H-M   'P 1'
#
loop_
_entity.id
_entity.type
_entity.pdbx_description
1 polymer ?
#
loop_
_entity_poly.entity_id
_entity_poly.type
_entity_poly.pdbx_seq_one_letter_code
_entity_poly.pdbx_strand_id
1 'polypeptide(L)'
;MCERNHSGLFFTCALVEQLGRDLKLKRRDVVKALGVNGVQMILGHADVFHCEPIEKVSDDMQQHFGLPHGQFDNVAAASYAVPGVWTIGKVYARLIEDVSGQDDVAETLVAVYTSWIDEKLCDYNSSFYYQSRDYIAECYRVGHVIDA
;
A
#
# COMPACT_ATOMS: atom_id res chain seq x y z
N MET A 1 -7.05 -20.70 4.95
CA MET A 1 -6.18 -19.87 5.78
C MET A 1 -5.37 -18.91 4.95
N CYS A 2 -4.63 -19.41 3.96
CA CYS A 2 -3.86 -18.53 3.05
C CYS A 2 -4.73 -17.51 2.33
N GLU A 3 -5.91 -17.93 1.90
CA GLU A 3 -6.83 -17.05 1.20
C GLU A 3 -7.27 -15.87 2.07
N ARG A 4 -7.54 -16.15 3.34
CA ARG A 4 -7.96 -15.09 4.27
C ARG A 4 -6.85 -14.06 4.47
N ASN A 5 -5.60 -14.53 4.62
CA ASN A 5 -4.46 -13.65 4.78
C ASN A 5 -4.23 -12.80 3.53
N HIS A 6 -4.39 -13.40 2.35
CA HIS A 6 -4.24 -12.68 1.09
C HIS A 6 -5.31 -11.61 0.91
N SER A 7 -6.56 -11.93 1.26
CA SER A 7 -7.66 -10.95 1.19
C SER A 7 -7.43 -9.81 2.15
N GLY A 8 -6.96 -10.10 3.36
CA GLY A 8 -6.66 -9.09 4.36
C GLY A 8 -5.52 -8.19 3.93
N LEU A 9 -4.50 -8.76 3.33
CA LEU A 9 -3.37 -7.99 2.83
C LEU A 9 -3.80 -7.05 1.70
N PHE A 10 -4.60 -7.56 0.75
CA PHE A 10 -5.11 -6.76 -0.35
C PHE A 10 -5.93 -5.57 0.15
N PHE A 11 -6.87 -5.84 1.07
CA PHE A 11 -7.67 -4.79 1.67
C PHE A 11 -6.78 -3.75 2.37
N THR A 12 -5.81 -4.20 3.15
CA THR A 12 -4.93 -3.31 3.91
C THR A 12 -4.14 -2.41 2.97
N CYS A 13 -3.61 -2.94 1.88
CA CYS A 13 -2.87 -2.14 0.90
C CYS A 13 -3.78 -1.13 0.20
N ALA A 14 -5.01 -1.52 -0.14
CA ALA A 14 -5.97 -0.60 -0.72
C ALA A 14 -6.32 0.51 0.27
N LEU A 15 -6.44 0.18 1.56
CA LEU A 15 -6.72 1.15 2.60
C LEU A 15 -5.55 2.14 2.78
N VAL A 16 -4.32 1.66 2.72
CA VAL A 16 -3.15 2.56 2.78
C VAL A 16 -3.20 3.56 1.62
N GLU A 17 -3.56 3.09 0.43
CA GLU A 17 -3.70 3.97 -0.73
C GLU A 17 -4.82 5.00 -0.51
N GLN A 18 -5.97 4.56 -0.03
CA GLN A 18 -7.10 5.46 0.25
C GLN A 18 -6.71 6.51 1.29
N LEU A 19 -6.08 6.08 2.38
CA LEU A 19 -5.60 7.00 3.42
C LEU A 19 -4.62 8.01 2.86
N GLY A 20 -3.68 7.57 2.04
CA GLY A 20 -2.71 8.47 1.43
C GLY A 20 -3.36 9.53 0.55
N ARG A 21 -4.36 9.14 -0.24
CA ARG A 21 -5.10 10.08 -1.09
C ARG A 21 -5.92 11.07 -0.27
N ASP A 22 -6.63 10.56 0.75
CA ASP A 22 -7.49 11.38 1.59
C ASP A 22 -6.68 12.38 2.42
N LEU A 23 -5.55 11.96 2.94
CA LEU A 23 -4.71 12.77 3.83
C LEU A 23 -3.62 13.55 3.11
N LYS A 24 -3.46 13.34 1.81
CA LYS A 24 -2.38 13.95 1.02
C LYS A 24 -1.01 13.61 1.59
N LEU A 25 -0.82 12.32 1.91
CA LEU A 25 0.43 11.80 2.45
C LEU A 25 1.06 10.81 1.48
N LYS A 26 2.38 10.78 1.45
CA LYS A 26 3.08 9.67 0.81
C LYS A 26 2.67 8.40 1.55
N ARG A 27 2.56 7.31 0.81
CA ARG A 27 2.09 6.04 1.40
C ARG A 27 3.05 5.56 2.48
N ARG A 28 4.35 5.82 2.31
CA ARG A 28 5.34 5.52 3.34
C ARG A 28 5.02 6.25 4.65
N ASP A 29 4.55 7.47 4.57
CA ASP A 29 4.22 8.26 5.76
C ASP A 29 2.96 7.75 6.44
N VAL A 30 1.99 7.27 5.67
CA VAL A 30 0.80 6.59 6.22
C VAL A 30 1.25 5.38 7.03
N VAL A 31 2.08 4.53 6.43
CA VAL A 31 2.52 3.29 7.09
C VAL A 31 3.38 3.60 8.31
N LYS A 32 4.24 4.62 8.23
CA LYS A 32 5.02 5.04 9.40
C LYS A 32 4.14 5.50 10.55
N ALA A 33 3.07 6.25 10.24
CA ALA A 33 2.15 6.74 11.26
C ALA A 33 1.34 5.60 11.89
N LEU A 34 0.95 4.60 11.09
CA LEU A 34 0.26 3.42 11.60
C LEU A 34 1.18 2.55 12.46
N GLY A 35 2.42 2.38 12.01
CA GLY A 35 3.38 1.49 12.65
C GLY A 35 3.03 0.02 12.44
N VAL A 36 3.93 -0.87 12.83
CA VAL A 36 3.70 -2.32 12.71
C VAL A 36 2.45 -2.73 13.47
N ASN A 37 2.24 -2.19 14.66
CA ASN A 37 1.08 -2.55 15.48
C ASN A 37 -0.22 -2.13 14.82
N GLY A 38 -0.26 -0.93 14.24
CA GLY A 38 -1.44 -0.46 13.52
C GLY A 38 -1.74 -1.32 12.30
N VAL A 39 -0.70 -1.67 11.54
CA VAL A 39 -0.83 -2.56 10.39
C VAL A 39 -1.34 -3.93 10.81
N GLN A 40 -0.81 -4.49 11.91
CA GLN A 40 -1.26 -5.79 12.42
C GLN A 40 -2.73 -5.76 12.82
N MET A 41 -3.17 -4.66 13.43
CA MET A 41 -4.58 -4.50 13.82
C MET A 41 -5.48 -4.50 12.58
N ILE A 42 -5.11 -3.76 11.56
CA ILE A 42 -5.90 -3.68 10.32
C ILE A 42 -5.94 -5.05 9.63
N LEU A 43 -4.79 -5.72 9.51
CA LEU A 43 -4.73 -7.05 8.91
C LEU A 43 -5.61 -8.04 9.67
N GLY A 44 -5.58 -7.99 11.00
CA GLY A 44 -6.33 -8.91 11.84
C GLY A 44 -7.83 -8.69 11.79
N HIS A 45 -8.30 -7.50 11.44
CA HIS A 45 -9.72 -7.15 11.41
C HIS A 45 -10.23 -6.88 9.98
N ALA A 46 -9.43 -7.22 8.97
CA ALA A 46 -9.77 -6.91 7.58
C ALA A 46 -11.10 -7.54 7.15
N ASP A 47 -11.44 -8.71 7.67
CA ASP A 47 -12.71 -9.37 7.36
C ASP A 47 -13.91 -8.49 7.72
N VAL A 48 -13.81 -7.80 8.86
CA VAL A 48 -14.87 -6.90 9.33
C VAL A 48 -14.87 -5.61 8.53
N PHE A 49 -13.71 -4.99 8.36
CA PHE A 49 -13.57 -3.72 7.65
C PHE A 49 -13.99 -3.85 6.19
N HIS A 50 -13.76 -5.01 5.58
CA HIS A 50 -14.07 -5.26 4.18
C HIS A 50 -15.58 -5.21 3.90
N CYS A 51 -16.41 -5.32 4.92
CA CYS A 51 -17.86 -5.25 4.79
C CYS A 51 -18.38 -3.82 4.64
N GLU A 52 -17.52 -2.82 4.80
CA GLU A 52 -17.89 -1.41 4.70
C GLU A 52 -17.19 -0.74 3.52
N PRO A 53 -17.73 0.38 3.00
CA PRO A 53 -17.04 1.14 1.96
C PRO A 53 -15.65 1.58 2.46
N ILE A 54 -14.65 1.47 1.60
CA ILE A 54 -13.28 1.76 1.99
C ILE A 54 -13.11 3.23 2.39
N GLU A 55 -13.89 4.14 1.80
CA GLU A 55 -13.87 5.57 2.16
C GLU A 55 -14.26 5.77 3.62
N LYS A 56 -15.26 5.02 4.07
CA LYS A 56 -15.70 5.09 5.47
C LYS A 56 -14.64 4.53 6.41
N VAL A 57 -14.04 3.41 6.03
CA VAL A 57 -12.98 2.80 6.84
C VAL A 57 -11.80 3.76 6.95
N SER A 58 -11.46 4.44 5.86
CA SER A 58 -10.41 5.46 5.87
C SER A 58 -10.71 6.56 6.89
N ASP A 59 -11.95 7.10 6.88
CA ASP A 59 -12.35 8.14 7.84
C ASP A 59 -12.23 7.64 9.28
N ASP A 60 -12.68 6.42 9.54
CA ASP A 60 -12.62 5.82 10.88
C ASP A 60 -11.16 5.65 11.34
N MET A 61 -10.29 5.20 10.44
CA MET A 61 -8.88 5.00 10.77
C MET A 61 -8.16 6.32 11.00
N GLN A 62 -8.50 7.35 10.24
CA GLN A 62 -7.93 8.69 10.46
C GLN A 62 -8.18 9.16 11.87
N GLN A 63 -9.40 8.97 12.36
CA GLN A 63 -9.77 9.36 13.72
C GLN A 63 -9.12 8.45 14.76
N HIS A 64 -9.16 7.16 14.53
CA HIS A 64 -8.65 6.19 15.50
C HIS A 64 -7.14 6.37 15.75
N PHE A 65 -6.37 6.59 14.70
CA PHE A 65 -4.92 6.73 14.82
C PHE A 65 -4.45 8.18 14.92
N GLY A 66 -5.35 9.14 14.75
CA GLY A 66 -4.97 10.56 14.78
C GLY A 66 -3.95 10.90 13.69
N LEU A 67 -4.21 10.45 12.48
CA LEU A 67 -3.25 10.58 11.38
C LEU A 67 -3.11 12.04 10.94
N PRO A 68 -1.88 12.47 10.58
CA PRO A 68 -1.65 13.85 10.14
C PRO A 68 -2.15 14.08 8.72
N HIS A 69 -2.21 15.34 8.32
CA HIS A 69 -2.49 15.74 6.94
C HIS A 69 -1.21 16.29 6.31
N GLY A 70 -1.04 16.05 5.02
CA GLY A 70 0.12 16.53 4.28
C GLY A 70 -0.27 17.30 3.03
N GLN A 71 0.67 17.41 2.10
CA GLN A 71 0.49 18.15 0.85
C GLN A 71 0.92 17.34 -0.37
N PHE A 72 1.11 16.05 -0.22
CA PHE A 72 1.51 15.18 -1.31
C PHE A 72 0.25 14.71 -2.06
N ASP A 73 0.05 15.21 -3.27
CA ASP A 73 -1.13 14.90 -4.07
C ASP A 73 -0.72 14.33 -5.43
N ASN A 74 -0.39 13.05 -5.45
CA ASN A 74 0.00 12.38 -6.68
C ASN A 74 -1.18 12.17 -7.64
N VAL A 75 -2.40 12.24 -7.14
CA VAL A 75 -3.60 12.15 -7.98
C VAL A 75 -3.72 13.43 -8.80
N ALA A 76 -3.61 14.59 -8.17
CA ALA A 76 -3.67 15.87 -8.86
C ALA A 76 -2.48 16.07 -9.81
N ALA A 77 -1.32 15.52 -9.47
CA ALA A 77 -0.11 15.64 -10.28
C ALA A 77 -0.10 14.71 -11.48
N ALA A 78 -1.03 13.77 -11.57
CA ALA A 78 -1.04 12.78 -12.65
C ALA A 78 -1.44 13.42 -13.97
N SER A 79 -0.66 13.12 -15.01
CA SER A 79 -0.93 13.58 -16.39
C SER A 79 -1.75 12.56 -17.18
N TYR A 80 -1.95 11.37 -16.62
CA TYR A 80 -2.65 10.26 -17.26
C TYR A 80 -3.78 9.80 -16.34
N ALA A 81 -4.54 8.79 -16.79
CA ALA A 81 -5.61 8.23 -15.99
C ALA A 81 -5.04 7.71 -14.64
N VAL A 82 -5.68 8.10 -13.54
CA VAL A 82 -5.23 7.69 -12.20
C VAL A 82 -5.74 6.27 -11.92
N PRO A 83 -4.85 5.35 -11.54
CA PRO A 83 -5.30 3.99 -11.18
C PRO A 83 -6.15 4.03 -9.91
N GLY A 84 -7.13 3.11 -9.81
CA GLY A 84 -7.98 3.02 -8.63
C GLY A 84 -7.20 2.54 -7.40
N VAL A 85 -7.75 2.82 -6.22
CA VAL A 85 -7.08 2.41 -4.97
C VAL A 85 -6.92 0.90 -4.89
N TRP A 86 -7.89 0.14 -5.41
CA TRP A 86 -7.81 -1.31 -5.41
C TRP A 86 -6.75 -1.82 -6.38
N THR A 87 -6.57 -1.13 -7.51
CA THR A 87 -5.53 -1.46 -8.49
C THR A 87 -4.14 -1.31 -7.87
N ILE A 88 -3.88 -0.18 -7.24
CA ILE A 88 -2.59 0.06 -6.59
C ILE A 88 -2.42 -0.85 -5.37
N GLY A 89 -3.48 -1.05 -4.61
CA GLY A 89 -3.44 -1.98 -3.47
C GLY A 89 -3.02 -3.38 -3.90
N LYS A 90 -3.52 -3.83 -5.05
CA LYS A 90 -3.14 -5.15 -5.58
C LYS A 90 -1.65 -5.21 -5.95
N VAL A 91 -1.11 -4.13 -6.51
CA VAL A 91 0.33 -4.09 -6.86
C VAL A 91 1.18 -4.28 -5.60
N TYR A 92 0.89 -3.53 -4.55
CA TYR A 92 1.62 -3.67 -3.28
C TYR A 92 1.40 -5.04 -2.64
N ALA A 93 0.16 -5.52 -2.62
CA ALA A 93 -0.14 -6.82 -2.01
C ALA A 93 0.64 -7.94 -2.69
N ARG A 94 0.69 -7.94 -4.01
CA ARG A 94 1.44 -8.95 -4.76
C ARG A 94 2.94 -8.87 -4.49
N LEU A 95 3.48 -7.65 -4.44
CA LEU A 95 4.88 -7.44 -4.13
C LEU A 95 5.21 -7.98 -2.74
N ILE A 96 4.39 -7.64 -1.76
CA ILE A 96 4.60 -8.08 -0.37
C ILE A 96 4.54 -9.61 -0.29
N GLU A 97 3.56 -10.23 -0.95
CA GLU A 97 3.46 -11.70 -1.01
C GLU A 97 4.72 -12.31 -1.61
N ASP A 98 5.21 -11.73 -2.69
CA ASP A 98 6.34 -12.30 -3.43
C ASP A 98 7.66 -12.18 -2.67
N VAL A 99 7.82 -11.17 -1.84
CA VAL A 99 9.10 -10.92 -1.15
C VAL A 99 9.08 -11.29 0.34
N SER A 100 7.91 -11.58 0.92
CA SER A 100 7.85 -11.87 2.36
C SER A 100 8.43 -13.25 2.72
N GLY A 101 8.25 -14.23 1.85
CA GLY A 101 8.72 -15.58 2.15
C GLY A 101 8.14 -16.10 3.46
N GLN A 102 9.01 -16.41 4.40
CA GLN A 102 8.63 -16.90 5.75
C GLN A 102 8.47 -15.77 6.76
N ASP A 103 8.77 -14.53 6.36
CA ASP A 103 8.72 -13.38 7.26
C ASP A 103 7.30 -12.96 7.58
N ASP A 104 7.15 -12.23 8.67
CA ASP A 104 5.86 -11.67 9.08
C ASP A 104 5.35 -10.70 8.02
N VAL A 105 4.10 -10.86 7.63
CA VAL A 105 3.50 -10.06 6.56
C VAL A 105 3.43 -8.58 6.96
N ALA A 106 3.08 -8.28 8.20
CA ALA A 106 3.00 -6.89 8.66
C ALA A 106 4.36 -6.20 8.59
N GLU A 107 5.40 -6.91 9.03
CA GLU A 107 6.76 -6.36 8.98
C GLU A 107 7.22 -6.15 7.55
N THR A 108 6.92 -7.10 6.66
CA THR A 108 7.26 -6.99 5.24
C THR A 108 6.51 -5.81 4.60
N LEU A 109 5.24 -5.64 4.93
CA LEU A 109 4.45 -4.51 4.45
C LEU A 109 5.11 -3.19 4.84
N VAL A 110 5.49 -3.04 6.10
CA VAL A 110 6.16 -1.83 6.56
C VAL A 110 7.48 -1.63 5.79
N ALA A 111 8.25 -2.69 5.62
CA ALA A 111 9.53 -2.61 4.91
C ALA A 111 9.35 -2.17 3.46
N VAL A 112 8.37 -2.73 2.76
CA VAL A 112 8.10 -2.41 1.35
C VAL A 112 7.67 -0.94 1.21
N TYR A 113 6.68 -0.51 1.99
CA TYR A 113 6.16 0.86 1.89
C TYR A 113 7.19 1.92 2.29
N THR A 114 8.11 1.59 3.18
CA THR A 114 9.14 2.54 3.63
C THR A 114 10.44 2.42 2.85
N SER A 115 10.44 1.58 1.81
CA SER A 115 11.62 1.41 0.94
C SER A 115 11.61 2.40 -0.22
N TRP A 116 12.67 2.37 -1.02
CA TRP A 116 12.81 3.18 -2.22
C TRP A 116 11.70 2.95 -3.24
N ILE A 117 11.11 1.75 -3.26
CA ILE A 117 10.16 1.37 -4.31
C ILE A 117 8.84 2.12 -4.19
N ASP A 118 8.51 2.62 -2.98
CA ASP A 118 7.30 3.39 -2.77
C ASP A 118 7.25 4.63 -3.67
N GLU A 119 8.37 5.33 -3.84
CA GLU A 119 8.42 6.49 -4.71
C GLU A 119 8.11 6.13 -6.17
N LYS A 120 8.56 4.97 -6.60
CA LYS A 120 8.31 4.51 -7.96
C LYS A 120 6.86 4.10 -8.17
N LEU A 121 6.29 3.38 -7.21
CA LEU A 121 4.91 2.90 -7.29
C LEU A 121 3.89 4.02 -7.13
N CYS A 122 4.24 5.09 -6.42
CA CYS A 122 3.36 6.24 -6.23
C CYS A 122 3.46 7.29 -7.35
N ASP A 123 4.34 7.08 -8.31
CA ASP A 123 4.47 7.96 -9.46
C ASP A 123 3.55 7.46 -10.58
N TYR A 124 2.35 8.04 -10.66
CA TYR A 124 1.35 7.61 -11.64
C TYR A 124 1.67 8.14 -13.05
N ASN A 125 2.70 8.94 -13.20
CA ASN A 125 3.20 9.37 -14.50
C ASN A 125 4.24 8.41 -15.07
N SER A 126 4.62 7.40 -14.27
CA SER A 126 5.57 6.36 -14.66
C SER A 126 4.81 5.08 -15.01
N SER A 127 5.41 4.24 -15.83
CA SER A 127 4.85 2.93 -16.16
C SER A 127 5.16 1.86 -15.11
N PHE A 128 5.91 2.19 -14.07
CA PHE A 128 6.44 1.20 -13.15
C PHE A 128 5.35 0.39 -12.46
N TYR A 129 4.28 1.05 -12.00
CA TYR A 129 3.25 0.39 -11.21
C TYR A 129 2.46 -0.67 -11.98
N TYR A 130 2.43 -0.60 -13.31
CA TYR A 130 1.70 -1.60 -14.10
C TYR A 130 2.61 -2.60 -14.83
N GLN A 131 3.87 -2.70 -14.41
CA GLN A 131 4.75 -3.76 -14.87
C GLN A 131 4.35 -5.09 -14.25
N SER A 132 4.89 -6.19 -14.77
CA SER A 132 4.57 -7.52 -14.24
C SER A 132 5.01 -7.65 -12.78
N ARG A 133 4.30 -8.48 -12.03
CA ARG A 133 4.62 -8.68 -10.61
C ARG A 133 6.03 -9.24 -10.42
N ASP A 134 6.46 -10.12 -11.33
CA ASP A 134 7.81 -10.72 -11.24
C ASP A 134 8.89 -9.66 -11.42
N TYR A 135 8.68 -8.75 -12.35
CA TYR A 135 9.62 -7.65 -12.58
C TYR A 135 9.74 -6.73 -11.38
N ILE A 136 8.59 -6.34 -10.82
CA ILE A 136 8.57 -5.45 -9.65
C ILE A 136 9.24 -6.12 -8.45
N ALA A 137 8.94 -7.40 -8.20
CA ALA A 137 9.56 -8.14 -7.11
C ALA A 137 11.07 -8.24 -7.28
N GLU A 138 11.53 -8.49 -8.50
CA GLU A 138 12.96 -8.58 -8.75
C GLU A 138 13.66 -7.23 -8.57
N CYS A 139 13.05 -6.14 -9.01
CA CYS A 139 13.57 -4.79 -8.76
C CYS A 139 13.73 -4.56 -7.26
N TYR A 140 12.73 -4.94 -6.48
CA TYR A 140 12.78 -4.78 -5.04
C TYR A 140 13.96 -5.55 -4.44
N ARG A 141 14.16 -6.80 -4.88
CA ARG A 141 15.25 -7.65 -4.37
C ARG A 141 16.63 -7.10 -4.69
N VAL A 142 16.82 -6.58 -5.89
CA VAL A 142 18.13 -6.05 -6.29
C VAL A 142 18.35 -4.61 -5.81
N GLY A 143 17.29 -3.91 -5.41
CA GLY A 143 17.40 -2.58 -4.81
C GLY A 143 17.35 -1.41 -5.77
N HIS A 144 17.01 -1.63 -7.03
CA HIS A 144 16.86 -0.56 -8.02
C HIS A 144 16.02 -1.05 -9.21
N VAL A 145 15.59 -0.09 -10.04
CA VAL A 145 14.87 -0.42 -11.27
C VAL A 145 15.83 -1.12 -12.23
N ILE A 146 15.39 -2.27 -12.72
CA ILE A 146 16.20 -3.05 -13.66
C ILE A 146 15.94 -2.52 -15.07
N ASP A 147 17.01 -2.11 -15.75
CA ASP A 147 16.92 -1.67 -17.13
C ASP A 147 16.78 -2.89 -18.06
N ALA A 148 15.94 -2.71 -19.06
CA ALA A 148 15.73 -3.78 -20.04
C ALA A 148 16.97 -4.01 -20.92
#